data_c8256196f6ba6327c14c9f90a680e01a
#
_entry.id   c8256196f6ba6327c14c9f90a680e01a
#
_cell.length_a   1.000
_cell.length_b   1.000
_cell.length_c   1.000
_cell.angle_alpha   90.00
_cell.angle_beta   90.00
_cell.angle_gamma   90.00
#
_symmetry.space_group_name_H-M   'P 1'
#
loop_
_entity.id
_entity.type
_entity.pdbx_description
1 polymer ?
#
loop_
_entity_poly.entity_id
_entity_poly.type
_entity_poly.pdbx_seq_one_letter_code
_entity_poly.pdbx_strand_id
1 'polypeptide(L)'
;MAKNASELLEIDNPTVIADTGYYNGSAIKNCIDDGMTVYIKKAKANNKTKDNEFRKEKFVYKAETDIYICPSGKEMHFFENTSKNGLKYRKYKCKGCGSCNYKNSCTSSVSRRTLQRWEHEDILESVYADTWNNNDIYKQRRCIVEHPFGTVKRSLGYSYFLRREMENVDAETASMFIAYNFKRLLTMFSTRKLLEMLG
;
A
#
# COMPACT_ATOMS: atom_id res chain seq x y z
N MET A 1 -11.49 7.81 1.69
CA MET A 1 -11.90 6.64 2.50
C MET A 1 -11.35 6.73 3.92
N ALA A 2 -10.02 6.70 4.18
CA ALA A 2 -9.49 6.76 5.53
C ALA A 2 -9.95 8.01 6.31
N LYS A 3 -9.87 9.20 5.70
CA LYS A 3 -10.35 10.46 6.28
C LYS A 3 -11.84 10.43 6.62
N ASN A 4 -12.69 9.96 5.71
CA ASN A 4 -14.13 9.85 5.99
C ASN A 4 -14.43 8.87 7.13
N ALA A 5 -13.65 7.79 7.24
CA ALA A 5 -13.79 6.83 8.34
C ALA A 5 -13.35 7.46 9.68
N SER A 6 -12.26 8.23 9.71
CA SER A 6 -11.80 8.96 10.88
C SER A 6 -12.85 9.96 11.38
N GLU A 7 -13.41 10.75 10.47
CA GLU A 7 -14.47 11.72 10.76
C GLU A 7 -15.74 11.03 11.28
N LEU A 8 -16.18 9.94 10.63
CA LEU A 8 -17.39 9.21 11.04
C LEU A 8 -17.25 8.50 12.39
N LEU A 9 -16.05 8.04 12.73
CA LEU A 9 -15.77 7.33 13.97
C LEU A 9 -15.27 8.25 15.09
N GLU A 10 -15.12 9.54 14.81
CA GLU A 10 -14.59 10.55 15.76
C GLU A 10 -13.23 10.13 16.36
N ILE A 11 -12.36 9.52 15.53
CA ILE A 11 -11.04 9.04 15.96
C ILE A 11 -9.96 9.98 15.47
N ASP A 12 -9.20 10.56 16.40
CA ASP A 12 -8.00 11.32 16.09
C ASP A 12 -6.82 10.39 15.77
N ASN A 13 -6.04 10.75 14.74
CA ASN A 13 -4.82 10.04 14.35
C ASN A 13 -4.98 8.51 14.19
N PRO A 14 -5.93 8.03 13.38
CA PRO A 14 -6.19 6.60 13.24
C PRO A 14 -5.01 5.86 12.61
N THR A 15 -4.90 4.58 12.94
CA THR A 15 -3.99 3.67 12.26
C THR A 15 -4.68 3.06 11.03
N VAL A 16 -4.15 3.33 9.85
CA VAL A 16 -4.64 2.83 8.57
C VAL A 16 -3.83 1.61 8.14
N ILE A 17 -4.48 0.48 8.02
CA ILE A 17 -3.87 -0.75 7.51
C ILE A 17 -4.50 -1.08 6.16
N ALA A 18 -3.71 -1.07 5.09
CA ALA A 18 -4.22 -1.27 3.74
C ALA A 18 -3.53 -2.42 2.99
N ASP A 19 -4.24 -3.00 2.04
CA ASP A 19 -3.67 -4.00 1.13
C ASP A 19 -2.77 -3.34 0.08
N THR A 20 -1.82 -4.10 -0.42
CA THR A 20 -0.90 -3.75 -1.50
C THR A 20 -1.59 -3.15 -2.73
N GLY A 21 -2.83 -3.57 -3.03
CA GLY A 21 -3.65 -3.03 -4.12
C GLY A 21 -4.00 -1.54 -3.96
N TYR A 22 -4.00 -1.02 -2.73
CA TYR A 22 -4.26 0.38 -2.42
C TYR A 22 -2.98 1.23 -2.35
N TYR A 23 -1.82 0.69 -2.71
CA TYR A 23 -0.56 1.42 -2.66
C TYR A 23 -0.55 2.57 -3.68
N ASN A 24 -0.72 3.78 -3.18
CA ASN A 24 -0.65 5.02 -3.95
C ASN A 24 0.15 6.06 -3.15
N GLY A 25 1.26 6.53 -3.71
CA GLY A 25 2.17 7.44 -3.01
C GLY A 25 1.50 8.72 -2.53
N SER A 26 0.70 9.38 -3.38
CA SER A 26 0.00 10.62 -2.99
C SER A 26 -1.05 10.37 -1.90
N ALA A 27 -1.79 9.28 -1.98
CA ALA A 27 -2.79 8.94 -0.97
C ALA A 27 -2.13 8.62 0.38
N ILE A 28 -0.99 7.91 0.38
CA ILE A 28 -0.21 7.62 1.58
C ILE A 28 0.29 8.92 2.20
N LYS A 29 0.88 9.82 1.38
CA LYS A 29 1.35 11.13 1.85
C LYS A 29 0.22 11.93 2.49
N ASN A 30 -0.94 12.02 1.84
CA ASN A 30 -2.09 12.75 2.38
C ASN A 30 -2.55 12.18 3.73
N CYS A 31 -2.56 10.85 3.91
CA CYS A 31 -2.87 10.26 5.21
C CYS A 31 -1.84 10.65 6.29
N ILE A 32 -0.55 10.67 5.95
CA ILE A 32 0.52 11.09 6.89
C ILE A 32 0.38 12.59 7.22
N ASP A 33 0.12 13.44 6.22
CA ASP A 33 -0.09 14.89 6.41
C ASP A 33 -1.33 15.16 7.30
N ASP A 34 -2.36 14.32 7.21
CA ASP A 34 -3.55 14.35 8.07
C ASP A 34 -3.31 13.71 9.46
N GLY A 35 -2.06 13.38 9.82
CA GLY A 35 -1.67 12.82 11.13
C GLY A 35 -1.94 11.33 11.32
N MET A 36 -2.30 10.59 10.27
CA MET A 36 -2.60 9.17 10.35
C MET A 36 -1.32 8.31 10.32
N THR A 37 -1.31 7.22 11.05
CA THR A 37 -0.26 6.18 10.92
C THR A 37 -0.67 5.20 9.82
N VAL A 38 0.21 4.91 8.85
CA VAL A 38 -0.10 4.05 7.71
C VAL A 38 0.78 2.82 7.67
N TYR A 39 0.18 1.63 7.61
CA TYR A 39 0.85 0.36 7.36
C TYR A 39 0.37 -0.23 6.03
N ILE A 40 1.26 -0.24 5.04
CA ILE A 40 0.98 -0.76 3.71
C ILE A 40 2.24 -1.34 3.08
N LYS A 41 2.13 -2.53 2.48
CA LYS A 41 3.23 -3.13 1.74
C LYS A 41 3.26 -2.60 0.31
N LYS A 42 4.46 -2.31 -0.18
CA LYS A 42 4.66 -1.90 -1.56
C LYS A 42 4.35 -3.05 -2.51
N ALA A 43 3.57 -2.77 -3.54
CA ALA A 43 3.37 -3.73 -4.63
C ALA A 43 4.72 -4.04 -5.28
N LYS A 44 4.99 -5.30 -5.54
CA LYS A 44 6.18 -5.70 -6.33
C LYS A 44 6.05 -5.04 -7.70
N ALA A 45 6.94 -4.12 -8.01
CA ALA A 45 6.94 -3.48 -9.31
C ALA A 45 7.13 -4.55 -10.40
N ASN A 46 6.26 -4.55 -11.42
CA ASN A 46 6.46 -5.33 -12.63
C ASN A 46 7.62 -4.71 -13.43
N ASN A 47 8.83 -4.97 -12.99
CA ASN A 47 10.02 -4.50 -13.68
C ASN A 47 10.29 -5.41 -14.88
N LYS A 48 10.52 -4.80 -16.04
CA LYS A 48 10.99 -5.48 -17.27
C LYS A 48 12.44 -6.01 -17.16
N THR A 49 13.06 -5.95 -15.98
CA THR A 49 14.37 -6.53 -15.72
C THR A 49 14.23 -8.03 -15.58
N LYS A 50 15.00 -8.77 -16.35
CA LYS A 50 15.03 -10.24 -16.35
C LYS A 50 15.52 -10.81 -15.00
N ASP A 51 16.30 -10.02 -14.25
CA ASP A 51 16.93 -10.43 -13.01
C ASP A 51 16.42 -9.61 -11.81
N ASN A 52 16.05 -10.30 -10.74
CA ASN A 52 15.56 -9.70 -9.49
C ASN A 52 16.61 -8.83 -8.80
N GLU A 53 17.90 -9.09 -9.00
CA GLU A 53 19.01 -8.37 -8.38
C GLU A 53 19.12 -6.90 -8.88
N PHE A 54 18.56 -6.58 -10.04
CA PHE A 54 18.59 -5.21 -10.61
C PHE A 54 17.24 -4.49 -10.53
N ARG A 55 16.36 -4.90 -9.61
CA ARG A 55 15.13 -4.15 -9.32
C ARG A 55 15.45 -2.83 -8.61
N LYS A 56 14.55 -1.83 -8.72
CA LYS A 56 14.72 -0.50 -8.09
C LYS A 56 15.06 -0.61 -6.60
N GLU A 57 14.47 -1.56 -5.90
CA GLU A 57 14.63 -1.78 -4.46
C GLU A 57 16.06 -2.23 -4.05
N LYS A 58 16.84 -2.71 -5.00
CA LYS A 58 18.25 -3.12 -4.78
C LYS A 58 19.25 -1.98 -4.96
N PHE A 59 18.77 -0.83 -5.42
CA PHE A 59 19.59 0.38 -5.56
C PHE A 59 19.52 1.18 -4.26
N VAL A 60 20.65 1.45 -3.67
CA VAL A 60 20.74 2.16 -2.39
C VAL A 60 20.81 3.66 -2.64
N TYR A 61 19.88 4.42 -2.10
CA TYR A 61 19.91 5.87 -2.12
C TYR A 61 20.74 6.42 -0.96
N LYS A 62 21.66 7.32 -1.25
CA LYS A 62 22.45 8.07 -0.28
C LYS A 62 21.95 9.51 -0.23
N ALA A 63 21.21 9.87 0.80
CA ALA A 63 20.59 11.19 0.95
C ALA A 63 21.63 12.30 1.08
N GLU A 64 22.75 12.04 1.79
CA GLU A 64 23.82 13.00 2.05
C GLU A 64 24.48 13.53 0.75
N THR A 65 24.61 12.66 -0.25
CA THR A 65 25.26 12.99 -1.52
C THR A 65 24.29 13.07 -2.70
N ASP A 66 23.01 12.78 -2.46
CA ASP A 66 21.94 12.75 -3.48
C ASP A 66 22.28 11.84 -4.67
N ILE A 67 22.79 10.64 -4.40
CA ILE A 67 23.14 9.64 -5.41
C ILE A 67 22.49 8.30 -5.11
N TYR A 68 22.30 7.48 -6.16
CA TYR A 68 22.01 6.05 -6.01
C TYR A 68 23.27 5.23 -6.27
N ILE A 69 23.46 4.19 -5.48
CA ILE A 69 24.47 3.14 -5.74
C ILE A 69 23.74 1.95 -6.37
N CYS A 70 24.17 1.52 -7.55
CA CYS A 70 23.62 0.33 -8.19
C CYS A 70 24.17 -0.97 -7.56
N PRO A 71 23.53 -2.15 -7.74
CA PRO A 71 24.00 -3.41 -7.19
C PRO A 71 25.43 -3.81 -7.61
N SER A 72 25.93 -3.30 -8.72
CA SER A 72 27.33 -3.49 -9.14
C SER A 72 28.29 -2.40 -8.64
N GLY A 73 27.90 -1.61 -7.62
CA GLY A 73 28.75 -0.61 -6.97
C GLY A 73 28.93 0.70 -7.73
N LYS A 74 28.24 0.92 -8.85
CA LYS A 74 28.39 2.15 -9.63
C LYS A 74 27.43 3.23 -9.19
N GLU A 75 27.88 4.48 -9.23
CA GLU A 75 27.09 5.64 -8.84
C GLU A 75 26.15 6.09 -9.95
N MET A 76 24.97 6.52 -9.53
CA MET A 76 23.96 7.15 -10.37
C MET A 76 23.72 8.56 -9.85
N HIS A 77 23.99 9.54 -10.68
CA HIS A 77 23.87 10.96 -10.33
C HIS A 77 22.56 11.52 -10.86
N PHE A 78 22.05 12.52 -10.14
CA PHE A 78 20.94 13.34 -10.62
C PHE A 78 21.30 13.95 -11.99
N PHE A 79 20.32 14.02 -12.89
CA PHE A 79 20.55 14.65 -14.21
C PHE A 79 19.37 15.49 -14.70
N GLU A 80 18.14 15.22 -14.28
CA GLU A 80 16.99 16.06 -14.64
C GLU A 80 15.79 15.87 -13.69
N ASN A 81 14.94 16.91 -13.65
CA ASN A 81 13.61 16.81 -13.05
C ASN A 81 12.56 16.44 -14.11
N THR A 82 11.56 15.69 -13.73
CA THR A 82 10.44 15.33 -14.60
C THR A 82 9.14 15.34 -13.82
N SER A 83 8.04 15.57 -14.50
CA SER A 83 6.71 15.46 -13.92
C SER A 83 5.92 14.37 -14.64
N LYS A 84 5.15 13.60 -13.89
CA LYS A 84 4.25 12.59 -14.42
C LYS A 84 2.96 12.57 -13.60
N ASN A 85 1.82 12.75 -14.23
CA ASN A 85 0.51 12.81 -13.56
C ASN A 85 0.47 13.84 -12.41
N GLY A 86 1.07 15.02 -12.61
CA GLY A 86 1.16 16.08 -11.58
C GLY A 86 2.20 15.85 -10.47
N LEU A 87 2.85 14.70 -10.42
CA LEU A 87 3.87 14.39 -9.43
C LEU A 87 5.25 14.70 -9.96
N LYS A 88 6.10 15.27 -9.11
CA LYS A 88 7.48 15.63 -9.44
C LYS A 88 8.43 14.49 -9.11
N TYR A 89 9.32 14.21 -10.03
CA TYR A 89 10.34 13.17 -9.90
C TYR A 89 11.71 13.71 -10.24
N ARG A 90 12.71 13.26 -9.50
CA ARG A 90 14.12 13.43 -9.82
C ARG A 90 14.61 12.17 -10.55
N LYS A 91 15.28 12.33 -11.67
CA LYS A 91 15.87 11.23 -12.43
C LYS A 91 17.37 11.13 -12.18
N TYR A 92 17.81 9.90 -11.96
CA TYR A 92 19.22 9.55 -11.72
C TYR A 92 19.71 8.63 -12.82
N LYS A 93 20.94 8.85 -13.26
CA LYS A 93 21.53 8.18 -14.41
C LYS A 93 22.90 7.62 -14.06
N CYS A 94 23.12 6.35 -14.38
CA CYS A 94 24.41 5.70 -14.17
C CYS A 94 25.40 6.10 -15.28
N LYS A 95 26.59 6.57 -14.91
CA LYS A 95 27.63 6.96 -15.87
C LYS A 95 28.38 5.75 -16.47
N GLY A 96 28.52 4.66 -15.75
CA GLY A 96 29.36 3.51 -16.10
C GLY A 96 28.63 2.31 -16.73
N CYS A 97 27.41 2.46 -17.27
CA CYS A 97 26.65 1.33 -17.82
C CYS A 97 27.21 0.76 -19.14
N GLY A 98 27.94 1.55 -19.92
CA GLY A 98 28.45 1.13 -21.24
C GLY A 98 29.35 -0.10 -21.16
N SER A 99 30.24 -0.13 -20.18
CA SER A 99 31.21 -1.21 -19.93
C SER A 99 30.80 -2.13 -18.78
N CYS A 100 29.50 -2.20 -18.46
CA CYS A 100 29.02 -3.03 -17.34
C CYS A 100 28.69 -4.44 -17.78
N ASN A 101 29.33 -5.45 -17.18
CA ASN A 101 29.07 -6.85 -17.47
C ASN A 101 27.61 -7.28 -17.21
N TYR A 102 26.90 -6.58 -16.28
CA TYR A 102 25.52 -6.85 -15.91
C TYR A 102 24.51 -6.01 -16.70
N LYS A 103 24.92 -5.27 -17.73
CA LYS A 103 24.04 -4.37 -18.48
C LYS A 103 22.80 -5.09 -19.00
N ASN A 104 22.97 -6.23 -19.62
CA ASN A 104 21.88 -6.99 -20.25
C ASN A 104 20.84 -7.54 -19.24
N SER A 105 21.28 -7.86 -18.02
CA SER A 105 20.40 -8.28 -16.90
C SER A 105 19.73 -7.10 -16.21
N CYS A 106 20.41 -5.94 -16.17
CA CYS A 106 19.99 -4.75 -15.45
C CYS A 106 18.98 -3.89 -16.22
N THR A 107 19.17 -3.71 -17.53
CA THR A 107 18.34 -2.79 -18.31
C THR A 107 18.28 -3.17 -19.78
N SER A 108 17.07 -3.02 -20.36
CA SER A 108 16.87 -3.12 -21.81
C SER A 108 17.26 -1.84 -22.58
N SER A 109 17.63 -0.77 -21.88
CA SER A 109 18.02 0.48 -22.50
C SER A 109 19.38 0.35 -23.20
N VAL A 110 19.47 0.76 -24.46
CA VAL A 110 20.69 0.79 -25.25
C VAL A 110 21.76 1.67 -24.58
N SER A 111 21.36 2.79 -23.96
CA SER A 111 22.30 3.74 -23.39
C SER A 111 22.66 3.43 -21.94
N ARG A 112 21.74 3.58 -21.00
CA ARG A 112 22.04 3.55 -19.55
C ARG A 112 20.84 3.19 -18.72
N ARG A 113 21.06 2.67 -17.49
CA ARG A 113 20.01 2.54 -16.46
C ARG A 113 19.65 3.92 -15.91
N THR A 114 18.34 4.17 -15.80
CA THR A 114 17.78 5.38 -15.20
C THR A 114 16.83 4.99 -14.09
N LEU A 115 16.86 5.70 -12.97
CA LEU A 115 15.91 5.58 -11.88
C LEU A 115 15.16 6.89 -11.70
N GLN A 116 13.93 6.80 -11.23
CA GLN A 116 13.10 7.93 -10.84
C GLN A 116 12.84 7.85 -9.33
N ARG A 117 13.06 8.98 -8.64
CA ARG A 117 12.72 9.17 -7.23
C ARG A 117 11.65 10.25 -7.13
N TRP A 118 10.54 9.93 -6.52
CA TRP A 118 9.51 10.92 -6.23
C TRP A 118 10.02 11.93 -5.18
N GLU A 119 9.56 13.17 -5.23
CA GLU A 119 10.01 14.21 -4.28
C GLU A 119 9.74 13.87 -2.81
N HIS A 120 8.72 13.03 -2.55
CA HIS A 120 8.34 12.53 -1.23
C HIS A 120 8.59 11.00 -1.08
N GLU A 121 9.59 10.45 -1.79
CA GLU A 121 9.91 9.02 -1.68
C GLU A 121 10.40 8.62 -0.28
N ASP A 122 10.98 9.57 0.48
CA ASP A 122 11.40 9.41 1.87
C ASP A 122 10.23 9.01 2.79
N ILE A 123 9.07 9.64 2.62
CA ILE A 123 7.84 9.28 3.35
C ILE A 123 7.46 7.82 3.04
N LEU A 124 7.50 7.42 1.78
CA LEU A 124 7.18 6.05 1.38
C LEU A 124 8.20 5.03 1.91
N GLU A 125 9.47 5.41 1.97
CA GLU A 125 10.54 4.57 2.54
C GLU A 125 10.34 4.39 4.05
N SER A 126 9.98 5.46 4.79
CA SER A 126 9.63 5.39 6.21
C SER A 126 8.42 4.48 6.45
N VAL A 127 7.31 4.71 5.75
CA VAL A 127 6.10 3.87 5.86
C VAL A 127 6.40 2.40 5.56
N TYR A 128 7.27 2.12 4.59
CA TYR A 128 7.68 0.77 4.28
C TYR A 128 8.48 0.13 5.43
N ALA A 129 9.45 0.87 5.99
CA ALA A 129 10.25 0.40 7.12
C ALA A 129 9.37 0.17 8.36
N ASP A 130 8.47 1.10 8.67
CA ASP A 130 7.52 1.00 9.78
C ASP A 130 6.57 -0.19 9.62
N THR A 131 6.08 -0.42 8.40
CA THR A 131 5.24 -1.60 8.09
C THR A 131 5.99 -2.91 8.29
N TRP A 132 7.29 -2.93 7.98
CA TRP A 132 8.12 -4.12 8.15
C TRP A 132 8.44 -4.37 9.63
N ASN A 133 8.79 -3.33 10.36
CA ASN A 133 9.10 -3.39 11.79
C ASN A 133 7.86 -3.76 12.62
N ASN A 134 6.67 -3.31 12.20
CA ASN A 134 5.39 -3.58 12.85
C ASN A 134 4.55 -4.61 12.07
N ASN A 135 5.20 -5.65 11.55
CA ASN A 135 4.54 -6.65 10.71
C ASN A 135 3.38 -7.38 11.41
N ASP A 136 3.38 -7.44 12.74
CA ASP A 136 2.29 -8.06 13.51
C ASP A 136 1.03 -7.19 13.49
N ILE A 137 1.16 -5.86 13.55
CA ILE A 137 0.06 -4.93 13.33
C ILE A 137 -0.47 -5.10 11.89
N TYR A 138 0.42 -5.13 10.91
CA TYR A 138 0.03 -5.32 9.51
C TYR A 138 -0.70 -6.65 9.27
N LYS A 139 -0.32 -7.73 9.96
CA LYS A 139 -1.00 -9.04 9.85
C LYS A 139 -2.44 -9.03 10.37
N GLN A 140 -2.79 -8.12 11.30
CA GLN A 140 -4.15 -7.98 11.82
C GLN A 140 -5.17 -7.70 10.70
N ARG A 141 -4.73 -7.15 9.57
CA ARG A 141 -5.54 -6.97 8.37
C ARG A 141 -6.33 -8.24 7.99
N ARG A 142 -5.72 -9.41 8.13
CA ARG A 142 -6.38 -10.70 7.82
C ARG A 142 -7.61 -10.93 8.68
N CYS A 143 -7.53 -10.61 9.97
CA CYS A 143 -8.65 -10.79 10.89
C CYS A 143 -9.69 -9.67 10.74
N ILE A 144 -9.24 -8.42 10.54
CA ILE A 144 -10.12 -7.25 10.51
C ILE A 144 -10.86 -7.12 9.19
N VAL A 145 -10.21 -7.40 8.06
CA VAL A 145 -10.76 -7.19 6.71
C VAL A 145 -11.08 -8.50 6.00
N GLU A 146 -10.09 -9.39 5.86
CA GLU A 146 -10.27 -10.60 5.04
C GLU A 146 -11.26 -11.58 5.65
N HIS A 147 -11.25 -11.74 6.97
CA HIS A 147 -12.16 -12.66 7.66
C HIS A 147 -13.64 -12.24 7.55
N PRO A 148 -14.02 -10.96 7.79
CA PRO A 148 -15.40 -10.51 7.57
C PRO A 148 -15.87 -10.76 6.13
N PHE A 149 -15.10 -10.31 5.14
CA PHE A 149 -15.45 -10.54 3.73
C PHE A 149 -15.49 -12.03 3.35
N GLY A 150 -14.59 -12.84 3.89
CA GLY A 150 -14.59 -14.28 3.69
C GLY A 150 -15.87 -14.93 4.25
N THR A 151 -16.30 -14.49 5.43
CA THR A 151 -17.56 -14.98 6.06
C THR A 151 -18.78 -14.54 5.26
N VAL A 152 -18.85 -13.26 4.86
CA VAL A 152 -19.95 -12.75 4.04
C VAL A 152 -20.07 -13.53 2.73
N LYS A 153 -18.95 -13.72 2.02
CA LYS A 153 -18.95 -14.43 0.73
C LYS A 153 -19.22 -15.94 0.86
N ARG A 154 -18.58 -16.62 1.81
CA ARG A 154 -18.60 -18.09 1.88
C ARG A 154 -19.69 -18.63 2.80
N SER A 155 -19.84 -18.04 4.01
CA SER A 155 -20.78 -18.56 5.00
C SER A 155 -22.18 -17.99 4.87
N LEU A 156 -22.31 -16.74 4.38
CA LEU A 156 -23.61 -16.10 4.16
C LEU A 156 -24.03 -16.16 2.67
N GLY A 157 -23.19 -16.68 1.77
CA GLY A 157 -23.52 -16.91 0.37
C GLY A 157 -23.53 -15.65 -0.53
N TYR A 158 -23.09 -14.49 -0.04
CA TYR A 158 -23.07 -13.24 -0.80
C TYR A 158 -21.83 -13.16 -1.71
N SER A 159 -21.80 -13.94 -2.79
CA SER A 159 -20.68 -13.99 -3.73
C SER A 159 -20.79 -12.99 -4.87
N TYR A 160 -21.95 -12.39 -5.09
CA TYR A 160 -22.24 -11.39 -6.11
C TYR A 160 -23.32 -10.41 -5.61
N PHE A 161 -23.38 -9.23 -6.22
CA PHE A 161 -24.40 -8.24 -5.92
C PHE A 161 -25.65 -8.49 -6.77
N LEU A 162 -26.83 -8.38 -6.15
CA LEU A 162 -28.13 -8.49 -6.80
C LEU A 162 -28.55 -7.16 -7.45
N ARG A 163 -28.04 -6.06 -6.91
CA ARG A 163 -28.40 -4.71 -7.34
C ARG A 163 -27.33 -4.14 -8.27
N ARG A 164 -27.76 -3.17 -9.09
CA ARG A 164 -26.89 -2.33 -9.93
C ARG A 164 -26.92 -0.92 -9.35
N GLU A 165 -25.97 -0.05 -9.79
CA GLU A 165 -25.72 1.30 -9.32
C GLU A 165 -25.11 1.34 -7.92
N MET A 166 -24.18 2.27 -7.69
CA MET A 166 -23.37 2.32 -6.48
C MET A 166 -24.21 2.47 -5.21
N GLU A 167 -25.22 3.33 -5.23
CA GLU A 167 -26.10 3.58 -4.09
C GLU A 167 -26.82 2.30 -3.63
N ASN A 168 -27.34 1.54 -4.58
CA ASN A 168 -28.03 0.28 -4.29
C ASN A 168 -27.04 -0.81 -3.81
N VAL A 169 -25.83 -0.86 -4.37
CA VAL A 169 -24.76 -1.77 -3.96
C VAL A 169 -24.28 -1.44 -2.55
N ASP A 170 -24.18 -0.16 -2.20
CA ASP A 170 -23.82 0.28 -0.85
C ASP A 170 -24.86 -0.15 0.19
N ALA A 171 -26.15 0.01 -0.11
CA ALA A 171 -27.25 -0.44 0.75
C ALA A 171 -27.24 -1.98 0.92
N GLU A 172 -27.01 -2.73 -0.17
CA GLU A 172 -26.89 -4.17 -0.15
C GLU A 172 -25.68 -4.61 0.70
N THR A 173 -24.52 -3.96 0.52
CA THR A 173 -23.30 -4.18 1.30
C THR A 173 -23.55 -3.93 2.79
N ALA A 174 -24.18 -2.82 3.13
CA ALA A 174 -24.53 -2.50 4.52
C ALA A 174 -25.41 -3.60 5.14
N SER A 175 -26.40 -4.11 4.41
CA SER A 175 -27.27 -5.20 4.87
C SER A 175 -26.50 -6.50 5.12
N MET A 176 -25.54 -6.84 4.25
CA MET A 176 -24.66 -8.00 4.42
C MET A 176 -23.80 -7.88 5.69
N PHE A 177 -23.26 -6.70 5.97
CA PHE A 177 -22.46 -6.48 7.18
C PHE A 177 -23.30 -6.40 8.45
N ILE A 178 -24.55 -5.94 8.39
CA ILE A 178 -25.49 -6.05 9.51
C ILE A 178 -25.72 -7.53 9.86
N ALA A 179 -25.99 -8.38 8.88
CA ALA A 179 -26.15 -9.81 9.09
C ALA A 179 -24.88 -10.47 9.66
N TYR A 180 -23.70 -10.08 9.16
CA TYR A 180 -22.42 -10.52 9.69
C TYR A 180 -22.25 -10.10 11.16
N ASN A 181 -22.47 -8.84 11.49
CA ASN A 181 -22.32 -8.31 12.84
C ASN A 181 -23.29 -8.97 13.82
N PHE A 182 -24.54 -9.19 13.39
CA PHE A 182 -25.54 -9.90 14.19
C PHE A 182 -25.12 -11.36 14.48
N LYS A 183 -24.63 -12.07 13.48
CA LYS A 183 -24.06 -13.42 13.66
C LYS A 183 -22.89 -13.41 14.64
N ARG A 184 -22.01 -12.38 14.58
CA ARG A 184 -20.89 -12.22 15.53
C ARG A 184 -21.38 -12.00 16.95
N LEU A 185 -22.37 -11.15 17.16
CA LEU A 185 -22.99 -10.91 18.47
C LEU A 185 -23.54 -12.20 19.07
N LEU A 186 -24.29 -12.98 18.28
CA LEU A 186 -24.83 -14.27 18.72
C LEU A 186 -23.73 -15.30 19.06
N THR A 187 -22.55 -15.20 18.42
CA THR A 187 -21.41 -16.08 18.71
C THR A 187 -20.66 -15.65 19.97
N MET A 188 -20.57 -14.33 20.22
CA MET A 188 -19.83 -13.76 21.36
C MET A 188 -20.64 -13.76 22.66
N PHE A 189 -21.95 -13.62 22.56
CA PHE A 189 -22.85 -13.50 23.69
C PHE A 189 -23.98 -14.52 23.56
N SER A 190 -24.41 -15.09 24.70
CA SER A 190 -25.64 -15.91 24.70
C SER A 190 -26.86 -15.03 24.39
N THR A 191 -27.90 -15.59 23.78
CA THR A 191 -29.15 -14.89 23.49
C THR A 191 -29.76 -14.23 24.74
N ARG A 192 -29.66 -14.89 25.88
CA ARG A 192 -30.11 -14.36 27.17
C ARG A 192 -29.36 -13.07 27.53
N LYS A 193 -28.04 -13.08 27.42
CA LYS A 193 -27.22 -11.90 27.73
C LYS A 193 -27.50 -10.74 26.78
N LEU A 194 -27.77 -11.01 25.52
CA LEU A 194 -28.14 -9.98 24.53
C LEU A 194 -29.51 -9.37 24.88
N LEU A 195 -30.47 -10.16 25.31
CA LEU A 195 -31.77 -9.66 25.75
C LEU A 195 -31.64 -8.80 27.02
N GLU A 196 -30.82 -9.21 27.98
CA GLU A 196 -30.51 -8.42 29.18
C GLU A 196 -29.82 -7.09 28.88
N MET A 197 -29.06 -6.97 27.76
CA MET A 197 -28.41 -5.71 27.34
C MET A 197 -29.36 -4.77 26.60
N LEU A 198 -30.49 -5.28 26.11
CA LEU A 198 -31.46 -4.47 25.35
C LEU A 198 -32.59 -3.91 26.24
N GLY A 199 -32.59 -4.25 27.51
CA GLY A 199 -33.53 -3.70 28.49
C GLY A 199 -34.50 -4.56 29.07
#